data_40d14b3fd719d08c2b0723b907468d7d
#
_entry.id   40d14b3fd719d08c2b0723b907468d7d
#
_cell.length_a   1.000
_cell.length_b   1.000
_cell.length_c   1.000
_cell.angle_alpha   90.00
_cell.angle_beta   90.00
_cell.angle_gamma   90.00
#
_symmetry.space_group_name_H-M   'P 1'
#
loop_
_entity.id
_entity.type
_entity.pdbx_description
1 polymer ?
#
loop_
_entity_poly.entity_id
_entity_poly.type
_entity_poly.pdbx_seq_one_letter_code
_entity_poly.pdbx_strand_id
1 'polypeptide(L)'
;MSIPYSTSIAQVLDKHLRIRHNGTWEYVEDVRIKNGGTWEDVKEVYIRHSGSWQLVHEGEHFLFNHTLNGNSQSEFSLASWISGQGYSGNKIKGALTVNNLQQRVNLGSWSSDSRVYLRINNNDRISGKGGNGGQRGQNAASNGQNGQRALYTRVGFHLDNGGIIAGGGGGGAGGRNGQVTQQVTETNNCMKGNQCQNTYNVTNNTNGGGGGGGAGYPGGSNGGNGAQNGQSNGGGQGGSSGAGSARNGGNGGGLGQNGSNAENNQGGTRGTAGNAIDGWSYRISGEGSGNGDRRGNSVN
;
A
#
# COMPACT_ATOMS: atom_id res chain seq x y z
N MET A 1 -10.03 21.96 22.99
CA MET A 1 -9.19 21.43 24.09
C MET A 1 -8.56 20.15 23.57
N SER A 2 -7.31 20.21 23.11
CA SER A 2 -6.60 19.04 22.55
C SER A 2 -6.10 18.17 23.69
N ILE A 3 -6.59 16.97 23.79
CA ILE A 3 -6.07 15.96 24.74
C ILE A 3 -4.67 15.59 24.26
N PRO A 4 -3.63 15.67 25.10
CA PRO A 4 -2.29 15.26 24.69
C PRO A 4 -2.28 13.78 24.31
N TYR A 5 -1.84 13.45 23.12
CA TYR A 5 -1.83 12.11 22.54
C TYR A 5 -1.07 11.04 23.35
N SER A 6 -0.16 11.44 24.23
CA SER A 6 0.52 10.53 25.16
C SER A 6 -0.42 9.88 26.18
N THR A 7 -1.58 10.48 26.44
CA THR A 7 -2.61 9.95 27.33
C THR A 7 -3.53 8.91 26.67
N SER A 8 -3.62 8.87 25.34
CA SER A 8 -4.59 8.00 24.66
C SER A 8 -4.15 6.52 24.57
N ILE A 9 -2.87 6.24 24.45
CA ILE A 9 -2.38 4.84 24.53
C ILE A 9 -2.54 4.31 25.95
N ALA A 10 -2.19 5.12 26.94
CA ALA A 10 -2.43 4.81 28.34
C ALA A 10 -3.94 4.57 28.59
N GLN A 11 -4.82 5.39 28.03
CA GLN A 11 -6.27 5.24 28.22
C GLN A 11 -6.87 3.98 27.58
N VAL A 12 -6.34 3.52 26.45
CA VAL A 12 -6.77 2.25 25.82
C VAL A 12 -6.27 1.05 26.62
N LEU A 13 -5.08 1.16 27.22
CA LEU A 13 -4.45 0.11 28.02
C LEU A 13 -4.73 0.25 29.54
N ASP A 14 -5.16 1.42 30.01
CA ASP A 14 -5.29 1.75 31.45
C ASP A 14 -6.59 1.24 32.11
N LYS A 15 -7.50 0.63 31.33
CA LYS A 15 -8.73 0.02 31.86
C LYS A 15 -8.58 -1.44 32.21
N HIS A 16 -7.37 -1.89 32.53
CA HIS A 16 -7.11 -3.28 32.83
C HIS A 16 -6.85 -3.49 34.30
N LEU A 17 -7.50 -4.52 34.82
CA LEU A 17 -7.21 -5.02 36.14
C LEU A 17 -5.76 -5.47 36.18
N ARG A 18 -5.00 -4.95 37.14
CA ARG A 18 -3.64 -5.38 37.42
C ARG A 18 -3.56 -5.99 38.81
N ILE A 19 -2.81 -7.03 38.93
CA ILE A 19 -2.44 -7.62 40.22
C ILE A 19 -0.95 -7.40 40.49
N ARG A 20 -0.61 -7.26 41.75
CA ARG A 20 0.79 -7.21 42.17
C ARG A 20 1.23 -8.60 42.56
N HIS A 21 2.06 -9.22 41.72
CA HIS A 21 2.60 -10.54 41.94
C HIS A 21 4.15 -10.42 42.04
N ASN A 22 4.74 -10.97 43.11
CA ASN A 22 6.20 -10.91 43.36
C ASN A 22 6.82 -9.49 43.23
N GLY A 23 6.07 -8.46 43.62
CA GLY A 23 6.54 -7.08 43.57
C GLY A 23 6.37 -6.38 42.22
N THR A 24 5.95 -7.09 41.15
CA THR A 24 5.71 -6.58 39.82
C THR A 24 4.21 -6.45 39.56
N TRP A 25 3.79 -5.39 38.83
CA TRP A 25 2.41 -5.24 38.38
C TRP A 25 2.21 -5.99 37.07
N GLU A 26 1.31 -6.98 37.09
CA GLU A 26 0.96 -7.82 35.95
C GLU A 26 -0.49 -7.55 35.52
N TYR A 27 -0.75 -7.63 34.21
CA TYR A 27 -2.10 -7.54 33.69
C TYR A 27 -2.85 -8.83 34.00
N VAL A 28 -4.13 -8.71 34.37
CA VAL A 28 -5.03 -9.86 34.50
C VAL A 28 -5.64 -10.14 33.14
N GLU A 29 -5.27 -11.27 32.55
CA GLU A 29 -5.75 -11.67 31.22
C GLU A 29 -7.17 -12.27 31.28
N ASP A 30 -7.53 -12.89 32.43
CA ASP A 30 -8.77 -13.61 32.58
C ASP A 30 -9.27 -13.52 34.03
N VAL A 31 -10.54 -13.19 34.19
CA VAL A 31 -11.21 -13.15 35.48
C VAL A 31 -12.38 -14.14 35.45
N ARG A 32 -12.36 -15.10 36.37
CA ARG A 32 -13.42 -16.09 36.47
C ARG A 32 -14.12 -16.06 37.82
N ILE A 33 -15.41 -16.30 37.78
CA ILE A 33 -16.21 -16.44 38.98
C ILE A 33 -16.76 -17.86 39.05
N LYS A 34 -16.83 -18.44 40.25
CA LYS A 34 -17.43 -19.74 40.46
C LYS A 34 -18.89 -19.54 40.80
N ASN A 35 -19.78 -19.94 39.88
CA ASN A 35 -21.20 -19.84 40.04
C ASN A 35 -21.84 -21.25 39.96
N GLY A 36 -22.58 -21.68 40.98
CA GLY A 36 -23.24 -23.00 40.99
C GLY A 36 -22.28 -24.20 40.81
N GLY A 37 -20.99 -24.07 41.14
CA GLY A 37 -19.97 -25.09 40.94
C GLY A 37 -19.21 -25.04 39.63
N THR A 38 -19.63 -24.22 38.65
CA THR A 38 -19.00 -24.00 37.36
C THR A 38 -18.23 -22.71 37.36
N TRP A 39 -17.06 -22.70 36.71
CA TRP A 39 -16.28 -21.49 36.50
C TRP A 39 -16.80 -20.78 35.23
N GLU A 40 -17.20 -19.52 35.41
CA GLU A 40 -17.71 -18.65 34.34
C GLU A 40 -16.76 -17.46 34.13
N ASP A 41 -16.54 -17.09 32.89
CA ASP A 41 -15.72 -15.93 32.53
C ASP A 41 -16.45 -14.64 32.89
N VAL A 42 -15.76 -13.73 33.58
CA VAL A 42 -16.29 -12.40 33.93
C VAL A 42 -16.06 -11.45 32.77
N LYS A 43 -17.16 -10.99 32.18
CA LYS A 43 -17.09 -10.06 31.02
C LYS A 43 -16.60 -8.67 31.39
N GLU A 44 -17.04 -8.16 32.54
CA GLU A 44 -16.73 -6.81 33.00
C GLU A 44 -16.57 -6.75 34.51
N VAL A 45 -15.55 -6.03 34.97
CA VAL A 45 -15.37 -5.73 36.39
C VAL A 45 -15.42 -4.22 36.59
N TYR A 46 -16.26 -3.77 37.47
CA TYR A 46 -16.37 -2.36 37.85
C TYR A 46 -15.93 -2.16 39.28
N ILE A 47 -15.25 -1.06 39.55
CA ILE A 47 -14.99 -0.58 40.92
C ILE A 47 -15.71 0.74 41.14
N ARG A 48 -16.13 0.95 42.37
CA ARG A 48 -16.72 2.23 42.77
C ARG A 48 -15.62 3.15 43.32
N HIS A 49 -15.33 4.22 42.58
CA HIS A 49 -14.35 5.23 42.97
C HIS A 49 -14.99 6.60 42.96
N SER A 50 -14.82 7.35 44.05
CA SER A 50 -15.38 8.72 44.19
C SER A 50 -16.87 8.83 43.85
N GLY A 51 -17.66 7.82 44.21
CA GLY A 51 -19.09 7.80 44.00
C GLY A 51 -19.57 7.31 42.64
N SER A 52 -18.67 7.06 41.69
CA SER A 52 -18.97 6.60 40.34
C SER A 52 -18.43 5.18 40.10
N TRP A 53 -19.17 4.38 39.32
CA TRP A 53 -18.69 3.07 38.86
C TRP A 53 -17.74 3.24 37.71
N GLN A 54 -16.56 2.66 37.82
CA GLN A 54 -15.50 2.69 36.81
C GLN A 54 -15.21 1.26 36.34
N LEU A 55 -15.27 1.05 35.01
CA LEU A 55 -14.89 -0.21 34.38
C LEU A 55 -13.38 -0.39 34.51
N VAL A 56 -12.94 -1.50 35.12
CA VAL A 56 -11.53 -1.83 35.34
C VAL A 56 -11.07 -3.10 34.64
N HIS A 57 -12.01 -3.91 34.16
CA HIS A 57 -11.70 -5.11 33.39
C HIS A 57 -12.79 -5.36 32.35
N GLU A 58 -12.39 -5.71 31.15
CA GLU A 58 -13.23 -6.05 30.02
C GLU A 58 -12.66 -7.33 29.37
N GLY A 59 -13.13 -8.48 29.90
CA GLY A 59 -12.50 -9.79 29.68
C GLY A 59 -12.66 -10.43 28.31
N GLU A 60 -13.31 -9.76 27.35
CA GLU A 60 -13.56 -10.35 26.04
C GLU A 60 -12.62 -9.87 24.93
N HIS A 61 -11.74 -8.91 25.22
CA HIS A 61 -10.86 -8.35 24.20
C HIS A 61 -9.43 -8.88 24.31
N PHE A 62 -8.88 -9.32 23.19
CA PHE A 62 -7.44 -9.54 23.10
C PHE A 62 -6.72 -8.20 23.12
N LEU A 63 -5.86 -8.04 24.09
CA LEU A 63 -5.13 -6.81 24.32
C LEU A 63 -3.73 -6.90 23.72
N PHE A 64 -3.32 -5.87 22.99
CA PHE A 64 -2.01 -5.88 22.38
C PHE A 64 -1.35 -4.50 22.35
N ASN A 65 -0.03 -4.56 22.40
CA ASN A 65 0.85 -3.44 22.07
C ASN A 65 1.97 -3.99 21.20
N HIS A 66 1.89 -3.75 19.89
CA HIS A 66 2.80 -4.32 18.92
C HIS A 66 3.49 -3.23 18.10
N THR A 67 4.78 -3.42 17.85
CA THR A 67 5.57 -2.51 17.03
C THR A 67 6.14 -3.24 15.83
N LEU A 68 5.85 -2.73 14.63
CA LEU A 68 6.44 -3.18 13.38
C LEU A 68 7.80 -2.50 13.22
N ASN A 69 8.87 -3.25 13.47
CA ASN A 69 10.24 -2.77 13.35
C ASN A 69 10.88 -3.26 12.06
N GLY A 70 11.71 -2.41 11.48
CA GLY A 70 12.45 -2.72 10.26
C GLY A 70 11.61 -2.58 8.98
N ASN A 71 12.30 -2.62 7.86
CA ASN A 71 11.68 -2.55 6.54
C ASN A 71 11.09 -3.91 6.16
N SER A 72 9.83 -3.95 5.75
CA SER A 72 9.16 -5.18 5.31
C SER A 72 8.50 -5.00 3.95
N GLN A 73 8.83 -5.87 2.99
CA GLN A 73 8.18 -5.95 1.67
C GLN A 73 6.95 -6.87 1.65
N SER A 74 6.57 -7.41 2.80
CA SER A 74 5.37 -8.22 2.95
C SER A 74 4.26 -7.45 3.65
N GLU A 75 3.01 -7.73 3.31
CA GLU A 75 1.85 -7.19 4.03
C GLU A 75 1.85 -7.67 5.48
N PHE A 76 1.69 -6.76 6.41
CA PHE A 76 1.39 -7.11 7.79
C PHE A 76 -0.11 -7.34 7.96
N SER A 77 -0.49 -8.49 8.48
CA SER A 77 -1.88 -8.82 8.85
C SER A 77 -2.01 -8.90 10.36
N LEU A 78 -2.78 -7.98 10.95
CA LEU A 78 -3.03 -7.98 12.39
C LEU A 78 -3.78 -9.25 12.82
N ALA A 79 -4.73 -9.72 12.00
CA ALA A 79 -5.46 -10.95 12.30
C ALA A 79 -4.54 -12.19 12.33
N SER A 80 -3.64 -12.31 11.37
CA SER A 80 -2.67 -13.42 11.35
C SER A 80 -1.71 -13.35 12.52
N TRP A 81 -1.25 -12.16 12.87
CA TRP A 81 -0.37 -11.97 14.02
C TRP A 81 -1.07 -12.33 15.33
N ILE A 82 -2.30 -11.86 15.56
CA ILE A 82 -3.08 -12.17 16.77
C ILE A 82 -3.39 -13.67 16.86
N SER A 83 -3.76 -14.30 15.73
CA SER A 83 -3.96 -15.75 15.69
C SER A 83 -2.67 -16.52 16.05
N GLY A 84 -1.52 -16.02 15.63
CA GLY A 84 -0.22 -16.55 16.04
C GLY A 84 0.09 -16.43 17.54
N GLN A 85 -0.59 -15.50 18.25
CA GLN A 85 -0.54 -15.40 19.72
C GLN A 85 -1.52 -16.35 20.43
N GLY A 86 -2.24 -17.19 19.67
CA GLY A 86 -3.18 -18.17 20.21
C GLY A 86 -4.62 -17.68 20.40
N TYR A 87 -4.93 -16.44 20.01
CA TYR A 87 -6.29 -15.90 20.14
C TYR A 87 -7.13 -16.17 18.88
N SER A 88 -8.32 -16.73 19.08
CA SER A 88 -9.29 -17.09 18.03
C SER A 88 -10.58 -16.28 18.08
N GLY A 89 -10.72 -15.35 19.03
CA GLY A 89 -11.90 -14.49 19.16
C GLY A 89 -11.92 -13.37 18.12
N ASN A 90 -12.96 -12.53 18.19
CA ASN A 90 -13.18 -11.43 17.25
C ASN A 90 -13.16 -10.03 17.88
N LYS A 91 -12.77 -9.92 19.14
CA LYS A 91 -12.71 -8.67 19.90
C LYS A 91 -11.29 -8.31 20.26
N ILE A 92 -10.85 -7.15 19.85
CA ILE A 92 -9.47 -6.68 20.08
C ILE A 92 -9.45 -5.22 20.57
N LYS A 93 -8.49 -4.92 21.43
CA LYS A 93 -8.12 -3.54 21.78
C LYS A 93 -6.61 -3.44 21.89
N GLY A 94 -5.99 -2.46 21.25
CA GLY A 94 -4.56 -2.30 21.40
C GLY A 94 -3.95 -1.26 20.51
N ALA A 95 -2.63 -1.18 20.60
CA ALA A 95 -1.82 -0.25 19.84
C ALA A 95 -0.93 -0.99 18.82
N LEU A 96 -0.89 -0.46 17.62
CA LEU A 96 0.06 -0.84 16.57
C LEU A 96 0.91 0.36 16.21
N THR A 97 2.21 0.24 16.43
CA THR A 97 3.18 1.28 16.03
C THR A 97 3.94 0.84 14.81
N VAL A 98 4.07 1.72 13.83
CA VAL A 98 4.88 1.48 12.63
C VAL A 98 6.16 2.26 12.74
N ASN A 99 7.28 1.53 12.73
CA ASN A 99 8.64 2.05 12.61
C ASN A 99 9.20 1.60 11.26
N ASN A 100 9.86 2.50 10.55
CA ASN A 100 10.44 2.26 9.25
C ASN A 100 9.42 2.08 8.11
N LEU A 101 9.84 1.43 7.03
CA LEU A 101 9.07 1.31 5.80
C LEU A 101 8.32 -0.02 5.77
N GLN A 102 7.00 0.04 5.79
CA GLN A 102 6.15 -1.16 5.72
C GLN A 102 5.40 -1.22 4.39
N GLN A 103 5.40 -2.41 3.77
CA GLN A 103 4.44 -2.72 2.73
C GLN A 103 3.11 -3.01 3.40
N ARG A 104 2.08 -2.35 2.97
CA ARG A 104 0.68 -2.56 3.36
C ARG A 104 0.47 -3.07 4.81
N VAL A 105 -0.44 -2.43 5.49
CA VAL A 105 -0.92 -2.85 6.80
C VAL A 105 -2.40 -3.21 6.70
N ASN A 106 -2.75 -4.40 7.14
CA ASN A 106 -4.10 -4.92 7.17
C ASN A 106 -4.53 -5.09 8.62
N LEU A 107 -5.37 -4.19 9.11
CA LEU A 107 -5.91 -4.27 10.47
C LEU A 107 -7.04 -5.32 10.60
N GLY A 108 -7.56 -5.80 9.48
CA GLY A 108 -8.60 -6.83 9.46
C GLY A 108 -10.00 -6.30 9.69
N SER A 109 -10.92 -7.25 9.95
CA SER A 109 -12.32 -7.01 10.28
C SER A 109 -12.62 -7.64 11.64
N TRP A 110 -13.11 -6.84 12.57
CA TRP A 110 -13.32 -7.21 13.96
C TRP A 110 -14.70 -6.75 14.43
N SER A 111 -15.12 -7.13 15.61
CA SER A 111 -16.40 -6.69 16.19
C SER A 111 -16.48 -5.16 16.33
N SER A 112 -17.66 -4.62 16.37
CA SER A 112 -17.91 -3.17 16.38
C SER A 112 -17.37 -2.44 17.61
N ASP A 113 -17.13 -3.16 18.70
CA ASP A 113 -16.54 -2.69 19.96
C ASP A 113 -15.01 -2.76 19.98
N SER A 114 -14.40 -3.42 18.98
CA SER A 114 -12.95 -3.47 18.83
C SER A 114 -12.36 -2.12 18.49
N ARG A 115 -11.14 -1.87 18.97
CA ARG A 115 -10.42 -0.60 18.77
C ARG A 115 -8.93 -0.83 18.54
N VAL A 116 -8.40 -0.13 17.56
CA VAL A 116 -6.96 -0.12 17.27
C VAL A 116 -6.43 1.31 17.31
N TYR A 117 -5.38 1.53 18.06
CA TYR A 117 -4.62 2.78 17.99
C TYR A 117 -3.43 2.57 17.04
N LEU A 118 -3.50 3.17 15.85
CA LEU A 118 -2.45 3.10 14.85
C LEU A 118 -1.57 4.33 14.91
N ARG A 119 -0.28 4.13 15.19
CA ARG A 119 0.73 5.17 15.16
C ARG A 119 1.72 4.92 14.04
N ILE A 120 2.05 5.96 13.29
CA ILE A 120 3.13 5.97 12.32
C ILE A 120 4.09 7.06 12.77
N ASN A 121 5.31 6.69 13.13
CA ASN A 121 6.28 7.65 13.64
C ASN A 121 6.79 8.59 12.54
N ASN A 122 7.45 9.67 12.94
CA ASN A 122 8.05 10.62 12.01
C ASN A 122 9.07 9.91 11.10
N ASN A 123 9.01 10.24 9.80
CA ASN A 123 9.82 9.65 8.74
C ASN A 123 9.53 8.18 8.41
N ASP A 124 8.59 7.54 9.09
CA ASP A 124 8.17 6.18 8.80
C ASP A 124 7.02 6.15 7.80
N ARG A 125 6.74 4.98 7.21
CA ARG A 125 5.77 4.91 6.13
C ARG A 125 5.06 3.57 6.03
N ILE A 126 3.75 3.63 5.75
CA ILE A 126 2.98 2.53 5.16
C ILE A 126 2.77 2.84 3.68
N SER A 127 3.16 1.92 2.80
CA SER A 127 3.08 2.14 1.35
C SER A 127 2.50 0.93 0.63
N GLY A 128 1.55 1.16 -0.26
CA GLY A 128 1.11 0.14 -1.21
C GLY A 128 2.21 -0.26 -2.17
N LYS A 129 2.13 -1.47 -2.74
CA LYS A 129 3.00 -1.91 -3.84
C LYS A 129 2.69 -1.11 -5.09
N GLY A 130 3.71 -0.71 -5.84
CA GLY A 130 3.57 -0.06 -7.14
C GLY A 130 3.02 -1.03 -8.20
N GLY A 131 2.22 -0.51 -9.12
CA GLY A 131 1.74 -1.26 -10.30
C GLY A 131 2.85 -1.48 -11.31
N ASN A 132 2.88 -2.64 -11.94
CA ASN A 132 3.87 -2.93 -12.98
C ASN A 132 3.57 -2.14 -14.26
N GLY A 133 4.62 -1.79 -14.99
CA GLY A 133 4.51 -1.17 -16.31
C GLY A 133 3.99 -2.15 -17.37
N GLY A 134 3.24 -1.63 -18.33
CA GLY A 134 2.73 -2.40 -19.47
C GLY A 134 3.82 -2.72 -20.48
N GLN A 135 3.76 -3.91 -21.06
CA GLN A 135 4.68 -4.32 -22.13
C GLN A 135 4.29 -3.69 -23.46
N ARG A 136 5.27 -3.44 -24.31
CA ARG A 136 5.04 -3.04 -25.70
C ARG A 136 4.30 -4.11 -26.49
N GLY A 137 3.59 -3.74 -27.54
CA GLY A 137 2.88 -4.69 -28.38
C GLY A 137 2.68 -4.21 -29.82
N GLN A 138 2.52 -5.15 -30.76
CA GLN A 138 2.37 -4.83 -32.18
C GLN A 138 0.95 -4.34 -32.48
N ASN A 139 -0.09 -5.06 -32.01
CA ASN A 139 -1.48 -4.69 -32.19
C ASN A 139 -2.16 -4.29 -30.89
N ALA A 140 -1.63 -4.71 -29.75
CA ALA A 140 -2.09 -4.36 -28.40
C ALA A 140 -0.92 -4.32 -27.45
N ALA A 141 -0.43 -3.13 -27.15
CA ALA A 141 0.46 -2.96 -26.01
C ALA A 141 -0.34 -3.20 -24.71
N SER A 142 0.28 -3.77 -23.69
CA SER A 142 -0.44 -4.06 -22.46
C SER A 142 -0.60 -2.82 -21.58
N ASN A 143 -1.65 -2.84 -20.78
CA ASN A 143 -1.95 -1.80 -19.81
C ASN A 143 -0.92 -1.83 -18.67
N GLY A 144 -0.67 -0.67 -18.09
CA GLY A 144 -0.03 -0.58 -16.79
C GLY A 144 -0.96 -1.18 -15.71
N GLN A 145 -0.37 -1.82 -14.72
CA GLN A 145 -1.12 -2.39 -13.59
C GLN A 145 -1.44 -1.32 -12.55
N ASN A 146 -2.51 -1.54 -11.80
CA ASN A 146 -2.87 -0.64 -10.71
C ASN A 146 -1.91 -0.79 -9.53
N GLY A 147 -1.65 0.31 -8.84
CA GLY A 147 -1.01 0.31 -7.54
C GLY A 147 -1.92 -0.30 -6.46
N GLN A 148 -1.34 -0.77 -5.38
CA GLN A 148 -2.08 -1.38 -4.27
C GLN A 148 -2.35 -0.36 -3.17
N ARG A 149 -3.40 -0.62 -2.36
CA ARG A 149 -3.69 0.18 -1.15
C ARG A 149 -2.57 0.04 -0.11
N ALA A 150 -2.41 1.05 0.76
CA ALA A 150 -1.46 1.01 1.86
C ALA A 150 -2.08 0.44 3.15
N LEU A 151 -3.20 0.98 3.60
CA LEU A 151 -3.90 0.55 4.80
C LEU A 151 -5.27 -0.04 4.44
N TYR A 152 -5.58 -1.20 5.03
CA TYR A 152 -6.93 -1.78 5.02
C TYR A 152 -7.43 -1.93 6.44
N THR A 153 -8.69 -1.55 6.67
CA THR A 153 -9.33 -1.71 7.98
C THR A 153 -10.84 -1.84 7.87
N ARG A 154 -11.41 -2.67 8.72
CA ARG A 154 -12.84 -2.77 9.04
C ARG A 154 -13.01 -2.86 10.55
N VAL A 155 -12.14 -2.18 11.30
CA VAL A 155 -12.18 -2.03 12.75
C VAL A 155 -12.11 -0.55 13.11
N GLY A 156 -12.80 -0.15 14.17
CA GLY A 156 -12.70 1.20 14.69
C GLY A 156 -11.25 1.55 15.05
N PHE A 157 -10.70 2.62 14.50
CA PHE A 157 -9.31 2.97 14.76
C PHE A 157 -9.10 4.46 15.05
N HIS A 158 -8.10 4.72 15.88
CA HIS A 158 -7.53 6.05 16.11
C HIS A 158 -6.23 6.15 15.33
N LEU A 159 -6.03 7.23 14.59
CA LEU A 159 -4.85 7.42 13.76
C LEU A 159 -3.96 8.53 14.35
N ASP A 160 -2.70 8.18 14.63
CA ASP A 160 -1.63 9.12 14.95
C ASP A 160 -0.58 9.02 13.83
N ASN A 161 -0.71 9.90 12.83
CA ASN A 161 0.15 9.87 11.65
C ASN A 161 1.22 10.96 11.72
N GLY A 162 2.42 10.62 12.19
CA GLY A 162 3.60 11.48 12.08
C GLY A 162 4.41 11.27 10.80
N GLY A 163 4.09 10.20 10.04
CA GLY A 163 4.81 9.76 8.86
C GLY A 163 4.00 9.86 7.57
N ILE A 164 4.07 8.81 6.73
CA ILE A 164 3.41 8.78 5.43
C ILE A 164 2.52 7.54 5.30
N ILE A 165 1.28 7.73 4.86
CA ILE A 165 0.40 6.66 4.37
C ILE A 165 0.16 6.90 2.88
N ALA A 166 0.66 6.02 2.02
CA ALA A 166 0.61 6.23 0.58
C ALA A 166 0.18 5.00 -0.20
N GLY A 167 -0.83 5.13 -1.02
CA GLY A 167 -1.15 4.13 -2.04
C GLY A 167 0.01 3.95 -3.00
N GLY A 168 0.19 2.76 -3.55
CA GLY A 168 1.15 2.52 -4.61
C GLY A 168 0.78 3.30 -5.88
N GLY A 169 1.76 3.78 -6.62
CA GLY A 169 1.55 4.40 -7.92
C GLY A 169 1.12 3.39 -8.97
N GLY A 170 0.32 3.81 -9.94
CA GLY A 170 -0.02 2.99 -11.10
C GLY A 170 1.16 2.81 -12.07
N GLY A 171 1.25 1.68 -12.74
CA GLY A 171 2.22 1.45 -13.80
C GLY A 171 1.89 2.27 -15.06
N GLY A 172 2.90 2.65 -15.80
CA GLY A 172 2.77 3.28 -17.11
C GLY A 172 2.30 2.29 -18.17
N ALA A 173 1.65 2.78 -19.20
CA ALA A 173 1.21 1.96 -20.34
C ALA A 173 2.37 1.54 -21.23
N GLY A 174 2.29 0.36 -21.86
CA GLY A 174 3.21 -0.01 -22.92
C GLY A 174 2.92 0.76 -24.22
N GLY A 175 3.96 1.13 -24.96
CA GLY A 175 3.87 1.79 -26.24
C GLY A 175 3.63 0.80 -27.40
N ARG A 176 2.97 1.26 -28.46
CA ARG A 176 2.71 0.50 -29.67
C ARG A 176 3.98 0.33 -30.50
N ASN A 177 4.22 -0.87 -31.01
CA ASN A 177 5.20 -1.09 -32.07
C ASN A 177 4.76 -0.37 -33.35
N GLY A 178 5.71 -0.02 -34.16
CA GLY A 178 5.45 0.70 -35.40
C GLY A 178 6.25 0.17 -36.57
N GLN A 179 6.29 0.96 -37.61
CA GLN A 179 7.05 0.68 -38.82
C GLN A 179 7.76 1.94 -39.29
N VAL A 180 8.93 1.77 -39.85
CA VAL A 180 9.64 2.81 -40.59
C VAL A 180 9.84 2.36 -42.03
N THR A 181 9.44 3.19 -42.97
CA THR A 181 9.67 2.98 -44.41
C THR A 181 10.84 3.83 -44.85
N GLN A 182 11.85 3.20 -45.36
CA GLN A 182 13.04 3.87 -45.93
C GLN A 182 13.07 3.61 -47.42
N GLN A 183 13.37 4.64 -48.18
CA GLN A 183 13.62 4.52 -49.58
C GLN A 183 15.08 4.11 -49.78
N VAL A 184 15.28 2.99 -50.42
CA VAL A 184 16.64 2.46 -50.77
C VAL A 184 16.82 2.60 -52.26
N THR A 185 17.92 3.21 -52.66
CA THR A 185 18.31 3.31 -54.07
C THR A 185 19.50 2.40 -54.30
N GLU A 186 19.33 1.41 -55.14
CA GLU A 186 20.41 0.52 -55.59
C GLU A 186 20.87 0.95 -56.97
N THR A 187 22.17 1.05 -57.13
CA THR A 187 22.77 1.34 -58.40
C THR A 187 23.31 0.04 -59.00
N ASN A 188 22.72 -0.41 -60.08
CA ASN A 188 23.10 -1.62 -60.80
C ASN A 188 23.72 -1.26 -62.16
N ASN A 189 24.64 -2.13 -62.64
CA ASN A 189 25.17 -2.00 -64.00
C ASN A 189 24.14 -2.50 -65.00
N CYS A 190 23.68 -1.62 -65.86
CA CYS A 190 22.76 -1.95 -66.94
C CYS A 190 23.49 -2.35 -68.24
N MET A 191 22.75 -2.95 -69.18
CA MET A 191 23.32 -3.25 -70.50
C MET A 191 23.90 -2.02 -71.17
N LYS A 192 25.07 -2.15 -71.75
CA LYS A 192 25.87 -1.13 -72.40
C LYS A 192 26.69 -0.20 -71.44
N GLY A 193 27.05 -0.65 -70.26
CA GLY A 193 27.93 0.12 -69.37
C GLY A 193 27.28 1.33 -68.65
N ASN A 194 25.99 1.52 -68.79
CA ASN A 194 25.28 2.59 -68.09
C ASN A 194 24.85 2.09 -66.67
N GLN A 195 24.89 2.97 -65.69
CA GLN A 195 24.35 2.74 -64.35
C GLN A 195 22.86 2.99 -64.32
N CYS A 196 22.09 2.01 -63.81
CA CYS A 196 20.68 2.20 -63.57
C CYS A 196 20.43 2.27 -62.04
N GLN A 197 19.59 3.18 -61.65
CA GLN A 197 19.14 3.31 -60.27
C GLN A 197 17.74 2.72 -60.11
N ASN A 198 17.62 1.71 -59.23
CA ASN A 198 16.34 1.22 -58.82
C ASN A 198 16.03 1.72 -57.41
N THR A 199 14.91 2.39 -57.27
CA THR A 199 14.46 2.91 -55.97
C THR A 199 13.25 2.11 -55.52
N TYR A 200 13.33 1.53 -54.34
CA TYR A 200 12.26 0.81 -53.74
C TYR A 200 12.11 1.12 -52.23
N ASN A 201 10.94 0.90 -51.70
CA ASN A 201 10.69 1.15 -50.30
C ASN A 201 10.90 -0.13 -49.49
N VAL A 202 11.73 -0.04 -48.43
CA VAL A 202 11.92 -1.08 -47.44
C VAL A 202 11.20 -0.67 -46.17
N THR A 203 10.25 -1.51 -45.71
CA THR A 203 9.53 -1.26 -44.49
C THR A 203 10.07 -2.19 -43.39
N ASN A 204 10.62 -1.61 -42.35
CA ASN A 204 11.17 -2.29 -41.20
C ASN A 204 10.26 -2.11 -39.97
N ASN A 205 10.05 -3.16 -39.19
CA ASN A 205 9.34 -3.07 -37.94
C ASN A 205 10.20 -2.42 -36.87
N THR A 206 9.60 -1.53 -36.12
CA THR A 206 10.25 -0.83 -35.00
C THR A 206 9.51 -1.11 -33.70
N ASN A 207 10.27 -1.15 -32.61
CA ASN A 207 9.72 -1.49 -31.31
C ASN A 207 9.17 -0.30 -30.56
N GLY A 208 8.02 -0.44 -29.92
CA GLY A 208 7.52 0.52 -28.93
C GLY A 208 8.31 0.48 -27.63
N GLY A 209 8.20 1.48 -26.80
CA GLY A 209 8.75 1.55 -25.47
C GLY A 209 7.90 0.76 -24.44
N GLY A 210 8.52 0.15 -23.44
CA GLY A 210 7.80 -0.43 -22.30
C GLY A 210 7.28 0.65 -21.35
N GLY A 211 6.25 0.37 -20.59
CA GLY A 211 5.78 1.27 -19.52
C GLY A 211 6.68 1.24 -18.28
N GLY A 212 6.83 2.36 -17.59
CA GLY A 212 7.54 2.46 -16.31
C GLY A 212 6.73 1.84 -15.16
N GLY A 213 7.41 1.28 -14.16
CA GLY A 213 6.76 0.78 -12.94
C GLY A 213 6.29 1.91 -12.02
N GLY A 214 5.18 1.74 -11.34
CA GLY A 214 4.67 2.70 -10.35
C GLY A 214 5.49 2.71 -9.05
N ALA A 215 5.49 3.86 -8.36
CA ALA A 215 6.12 3.99 -7.05
C ALA A 215 5.44 3.11 -6.00
N GLY A 216 6.18 2.67 -5.00
CA GLY A 216 5.63 1.87 -3.91
C GLY A 216 6.68 1.07 -3.16
N TYR A 217 6.24 0.24 -2.22
CA TYR A 217 7.15 -0.65 -1.53
C TYR A 217 6.59 -2.09 -1.52
N PRO A 218 7.17 -2.97 -2.32
CA PRO A 218 8.16 -2.67 -3.37
C PRO A 218 7.55 -1.83 -4.51
N GLY A 219 8.41 -1.17 -5.29
CA GLY A 219 8.02 -0.52 -6.53
C GLY A 219 7.58 -1.53 -7.58
N GLY A 220 6.79 -1.08 -8.55
CA GLY A 220 6.38 -1.90 -9.69
C GLY A 220 7.53 -2.19 -10.64
N SER A 221 7.55 -3.35 -11.25
CA SER A 221 8.52 -3.68 -12.31
C SER A 221 8.20 -2.92 -13.59
N ASN A 222 9.21 -2.70 -14.42
CA ASN A 222 9.02 -2.09 -15.74
C ASN A 222 8.42 -3.09 -16.76
N GLY A 223 7.92 -2.54 -17.87
CA GLY A 223 7.40 -3.31 -19.02
C GLY A 223 8.47 -3.69 -20.06
N GLY A 224 9.75 -3.60 -19.71
CA GLY A 224 10.86 -3.89 -20.62
C GLY A 224 11.18 -2.73 -21.58
N ASN A 225 12.04 -3.01 -22.55
CA ASN A 225 12.42 -2.11 -23.65
C ASN A 225 12.75 -0.66 -23.22
N GLY A 226 13.80 -0.51 -22.41
CA GLY A 226 14.31 0.78 -21.96
C GLY A 226 13.53 1.46 -20.83
N ALA A 227 12.43 0.88 -20.37
CA ALA A 227 11.67 1.40 -19.23
C ALA A 227 12.37 1.11 -17.89
N GLN A 228 12.04 1.91 -16.88
CA GLN A 228 12.61 1.82 -15.54
C GLN A 228 11.59 1.22 -14.54
N ASN A 229 12.10 0.50 -13.54
CA ASN A 229 11.30 0.07 -12.40
C ASN A 229 10.86 1.26 -11.56
N GLY A 230 9.69 1.12 -10.94
CA GLY A 230 9.26 2.04 -9.89
C GLY A 230 10.18 1.95 -8.66
N GLN A 231 10.35 3.07 -7.99
CA GLN A 231 11.12 3.18 -6.75
C GLN A 231 10.19 3.40 -5.56
N SER A 232 10.75 3.40 -4.37
CA SER A 232 9.96 3.58 -3.16
C SER A 232 9.19 4.93 -3.12
N ASN A 233 9.71 5.99 -3.76
CA ASN A 233 9.12 7.33 -3.74
C ASN A 233 8.67 7.83 -5.12
N GLY A 234 9.19 7.25 -6.22
CA GLY A 234 8.95 7.74 -7.57
C GLY A 234 8.59 6.62 -8.55
N GLY A 235 7.78 6.94 -9.54
CA GLY A 235 7.52 6.05 -10.66
C GLY A 235 8.73 5.96 -11.60
N GLY A 236 8.91 4.81 -12.24
CA GLY A 236 9.93 4.60 -13.27
C GLY A 236 9.55 5.31 -14.57
N GLN A 237 10.53 5.72 -15.34
CA GLN A 237 10.29 6.30 -16.67
C GLN A 237 9.85 5.23 -17.66
N GLY A 238 9.00 5.60 -18.61
CA GLY A 238 8.67 4.78 -19.78
C GLY A 238 9.85 4.66 -20.72
N GLY A 239 9.93 3.55 -21.44
CA GLY A 239 10.96 3.31 -22.45
C GLY A 239 10.71 4.13 -23.72
N SER A 240 11.78 4.51 -24.38
CA SER A 240 11.72 5.17 -25.69
C SER A 240 11.35 4.17 -26.79
N SER A 241 10.66 4.63 -27.80
CA SER A 241 10.34 3.86 -29.00
C SER A 241 11.49 3.91 -30.02
N GLY A 242 11.47 2.96 -30.96
CA GLY A 242 12.25 3.06 -32.19
C GLY A 242 11.71 4.14 -33.13
N ALA A 243 12.32 4.24 -34.29
CA ALA A 243 11.92 5.21 -35.33
C ALA A 243 10.53 4.92 -35.93
N GLY A 244 10.02 5.85 -36.70
CA GLY A 244 8.79 5.69 -37.47
C GLY A 244 7.51 5.86 -36.66
N SER A 245 6.54 4.96 -36.87
CA SER A 245 5.23 5.03 -36.21
C SER A 245 5.16 4.38 -34.82
N ALA A 246 6.30 3.87 -34.29
CA ALA A 246 6.37 3.36 -32.91
C ALA A 246 6.15 4.47 -31.88
N ARG A 247 5.71 4.12 -30.69
CA ARG A 247 5.35 5.05 -29.62
C ARG A 247 6.09 4.72 -28.32
N ASN A 248 6.48 5.77 -27.59
CA ASN A 248 7.06 5.64 -26.26
C ASN A 248 6.07 5.02 -25.27
N GLY A 249 6.59 4.28 -24.29
CA GLY A 249 5.82 3.83 -23.15
C GLY A 249 5.50 4.99 -22.19
N GLY A 250 4.44 4.84 -21.42
CA GLY A 250 4.06 5.79 -20.38
C GLY A 250 4.93 5.65 -19.12
N ASN A 251 5.08 6.72 -18.36
CA ASN A 251 5.76 6.70 -17.07
C ASN A 251 4.89 6.05 -15.99
N GLY A 252 5.50 5.38 -15.02
CA GLY A 252 4.85 4.99 -13.79
C GLY A 252 4.49 6.19 -12.92
N GLY A 253 3.40 6.10 -12.16
CA GLY A 253 2.97 7.13 -11.22
C GLY A 253 3.82 7.16 -9.96
N GLY A 254 3.94 8.34 -9.33
CA GLY A 254 4.43 8.49 -7.97
C GLY A 254 3.48 7.86 -6.95
N LEU A 255 3.83 7.93 -5.66
CA LEU A 255 2.96 7.44 -4.58
C LEU A 255 1.59 8.12 -4.63
N GLY A 256 0.52 7.32 -4.65
CA GLY A 256 -0.86 7.79 -4.75
C GLY A 256 -1.22 8.46 -6.08
N GLN A 257 -0.40 8.31 -7.12
CA GLN A 257 -0.61 8.88 -8.44
C GLN A 257 -0.81 7.81 -9.50
N ASN A 258 -1.65 8.10 -10.49
CA ASN A 258 -1.81 7.22 -11.65
C ASN A 258 -0.52 7.21 -12.49
N GLY A 259 -0.28 6.13 -13.22
CA GLY A 259 0.70 6.10 -14.29
C GLY A 259 0.30 7.02 -15.46
N SER A 260 1.12 7.04 -16.51
CA SER A 260 0.83 7.77 -17.75
C SER A 260 0.43 6.81 -18.87
N ASN A 261 -0.41 7.27 -19.78
CA ASN A 261 -0.68 6.58 -21.03
C ASN A 261 0.60 6.57 -21.90
N ALA A 262 0.64 5.66 -22.87
CA ALA A 262 1.64 5.71 -23.93
C ALA A 262 1.52 7.01 -24.74
N GLU A 263 2.58 7.34 -25.44
CA GLU A 263 2.64 8.54 -26.32
C GLU A 263 1.44 8.60 -27.27
N ASN A 264 0.79 9.78 -27.34
CA ASN A 264 -0.40 10.04 -28.15
C ASN A 264 -1.58 9.08 -27.90
N ASN A 265 -1.64 8.43 -26.74
CA ASN A 265 -2.63 7.38 -26.42
C ASN A 265 -2.63 6.21 -27.41
N GLN A 266 -1.52 5.98 -28.13
CA GLN A 266 -1.34 4.85 -29.04
C GLN A 266 -0.56 3.73 -28.35
N GLY A 267 -1.27 2.91 -27.60
CA GLY A 267 -0.70 1.81 -26.81
C GLY A 267 -1.70 1.28 -25.79
N GLY A 268 -1.20 0.74 -24.70
CA GLY A 268 -2.03 0.36 -23.57
C GLY A 268 -2.54 1.58 -22.78
N THR A 269 -3.38 1.34 -21.80
CA THR A 269 -3.81 2.34 -20.81
C THR A 269 -2.95 2.31 -19.56
N ARG A 270 -2.85 3.43 -18.87
CA ARG A 270 -2.15 3.54 -17.59
C ARG A 270 -2.84 2.74 -16.50
N GLY A 271 -2.08 2.30 -15.50
CA GLY A 271 -2.58 1.83 -14.22
C GLY A 271 -3.02 2.99 -13.33
N THR A 272 -4.01 2.74 -12.49
CA THR A 272 -4.48 3.70 -11.48
C THR A 272 -3.66 3.59 -10.20
N ALA A 273 -3.63 4.67 -9.42
CA ALA A 273 -3.05 4.64 -8.08
C ALA A 273 -3.84 3.72 -7.14
N GLY A 274 -3.15 3.13 -6.20
CA GLY A 274 -3.77 2.50 -5.05
C GLY A 274 -4.30 3.52 -4.04
N ASN A 275 -5.26 3.11 -3.21
CA ASN A 275 -5.76 3.96 -2.14
C ASN A 275 -4.74 4.07 -0.99
N ALA A 276 -4.67 5.23 -0.37
CA ALA A 276 -3.92 5.40 0.88
C ALA A 276 -4.58 4.57 1.99
N ILE A 277 -5.89 4.74 2.17
CA ILE A 277 -6.67 4.03 3.19
C ILE A 277 -7.94 3.47 2.55
N ASP A 278 -8.19 2.19 2.78
CA ASP A 278 -9.44 1.49 2.49
C ASP A 278 -10.11 1.14 3.84
N GLY A 279 -11.23 1.79 4.14
CA GLY A 279 -11.93 1.73 5.42
C GLY A 279 -11.85 3.04 6.22
N TRP A 280 -11.85 4.18 5.55
CA TRP A 280 -11.77 5.49 6.18
C TRP A 280 -12.93 5.81 7.14
N SER A 281 -14.13 5.29 6.86
CA SER A 281 -15.29 5.46 7.74
C SER A 281 -15.14 4.82 9.12
N TYR A 282 -14.22 3.88 9.27
CA TYR A 282 -13.93 3.24 10.56
C TYR A 282 -13.02 4.10 11.46
N ARG A 283 -12.54 5.22 10.97
CA ARG A 283 -11.76 6.15 11.80
C ARG A 283 -12.63 6.82 12.86
N ILE A 284 -12.25 6.66 14.12
CA ILE A 284 -12.96 7.23 15.28
C ILE A 284 -12.46 8.63 15.57
N SER A 285 -11.15 8.84 15.57
CA SER A 285 -10.55 10.15 15.83
C SER A 285 -9.11 10.23 15.31
N GLY A 286 -8.58 11.42 15.29
CA GLY A 286 -7.18 11.72 15.03
C GLY A 286 -6.88 11.88 13.53
N GLU A 287 -5.93 12.62 13.22
CA GLU A 287 -4.84 12.58 12.29
C GLU A 287 -3.62 13.13 13.00
N GLY A 288 -3.63 13.10 14.33
CA GLY A 288 -2.54 13.55 15.16
C GLY A 288 -2.20 15.04 15.01
N SER A 289 -1.41 15.56 15.92
CA SER A 289 -0.71 16.84 15.78
C SER A 289 0.53 16.73 14.88
N GLY A 290 0.77 15.54 14.27
CA GLY A 290 1.90 15.28 13.38
C GLY A 290 1.64 15.81 11.98
N ASN A 291 2.69 16.28 11.32
CA ASN A 291 2.69 16.69 9.91
C ASN A 291 2.64 15.48 8.95
N GLY A 292 1.90 14.43 9.32
CA GLY A 292 1.82 13.21 8.53
C GLY A 292 1.19 13.45 7.17
N ASP A 293 1.76 12.79 6.16
CA ASP A 293 1.36 12.92 4.76
C ASP A 293 0.49 11.73 4.35
N ARG A 294 -0.53 12.01 3.56
CA ARG A 294 -1.42 11.00 2.99
C ARG A 294 -1.52 11.19 1.48
N ARG A 295 -1.04 10.19 0.71
CA ARG A 295 -1.01 10.25 -0.75
C ARG A 295 -1.89 9.17 -1.36
N GLY A 296 -2.87 9.59 -2.12
CA GLY A 296 -3.91 8.75 -2.70
C GLY A 296 -5.25 8.87 -1.97
N ASN A 297 -6.27 8.25 -2.54
CA ASN A 297 -7.64 8.34 -2.03
C ASN A 297 -7.80 7.59 -0.69
N SER A 298 -8.72 8.06 0.13
CA SER A 298 -9.27 7.31 1.24
C SER A 298 -10.70 6.90 0.90
N VAL A 299 -10.99 5.62 0.97
CA VAL A 299 -12.28 5.01 0.57
C VAL A 299 -12.83 4.12 1.67
N ASN A 300 -14.08 3.72 1.53
CA ASN A 300 -14.77 2.81 2.46
C ASN A 300 -14.90 1.41 1.89
#